data_c6e68e8b39b98b66b879e267500345c1
#
_entry.id   c6e68e8b39b98b66b879e267500345c1
#
_cell.length_a   1.000
_cell.length_b   1.000
_cell.length_c   1.000
_cell.angle_alpha   90.00
_cell.angle_beta   90.00
_cell.angle_gamma   90.00
#
_symmetry.space_group_name_H-M   'P 1'
#
loop_
_entity.id
_entity.type
_entity.pdbx_description
1 polymer ?
#
loop_
_entity_poly.entity_id
_entity_poly.type
_entity_poly.pdbx_seq_one_letter_code
_entity_poly.pdbx_strand_id
1 'polypeptide(L)'
;MNTVRTTDEEPNGRERTGKGQAGEEQARREQARREQVGRERAQRVAVVTGAGSGIGRAVALELLAAGWSVTLAGRRPGALEETAALAPAGSTALTVRADVSQPDDVAALFAAVRDRFGRLDLLFNNAGTFGPGGVPVEELPYEAWRHVVDTNLNGAFLCAQAAYRQMKEQDPRGGRIINNGSISAHTPRPHSVAYTATKHALTGLTKSLSLDGRPYGIAVGQIDIGNAATDMTAGMQTGALQANGETAPEPVMDVADVARTVRHMAELPLEANVQFATVMATAMPYVGRG
;
A
#
# COMPACT_ATOMS: atom_id res chain seq x y z
N MET A 1 -3.72 85.98 -38.38
CA MET A 1 -4.12 86.02 -36.97
C MET A 1 -4.85 84.70 -36.68
N ASN A 2 -4.24 83.75 -36.06
CA ASN A 2 -4.76 82.78 -35.12
C ASN A 2 -3.74 81.65 -34.97
N THR A 3 -3.12 81.68 -33.82
CA THR A 3 -2.14 80.75 -33.37
C THR A 3 -2.88 79.50 -32.92
N VAL A 4 -2.53 78.32 -33.45
CA VAL A 4 -2.97 76.96 -32.94
C VAL A 4 -1.84 76.40 -32.12
N ARG A 5 -2.09 76.14 -30.80
CA ARG A 5 -1.21 75.46 -29.90
C ARG A 5 -1.44 73.94 -30.09
N THR A 6 -0.39 73.18 -30.35
CA THR A 6 -0.33 71.72 -30.27
C THR A 6 0.02 71.39 -28.85
N THR A 7 -0.82 70.55 -28.21
CA THR A 7 -0.56 69.88 -26.92
C THR A 7 -0.04 68.49 -27.20
N ASP A 8 1.22 68.26 -26.85
CA ASP A 8 1.82 66.88 -26.80
C ASP A 8 1.30 66.16 -25.57
N GLU A 9 0.58 65.04 -25.77
CA GLU A 9 0.24 64.11 -24.73
C GLU A 9 1.35 63.03 -24.63
N GLU A 10 2.03 62.99 -23.50
CA GLU A 10 2.93 61.87 -23.15
C GLU A 10 2.14 60.60 -22.89
N PRO A 11 2.59 59.40 -23.36
CA PRO A 11 1.93 58.12 -23.03
C PRO A 11 2.30 57.63 -21.65
N ASN A 12 1.27 57.30 -20.94
CA ASN A 12 1.14 56.86 -19.56
C ASN A 12 2.01 55.61 -19.20
N GLY A 13 3.05 55.83 -18.36
CA GLY A 13 4.04 54.82 -17.92
C GLY A 13 3.57 53.84 -16.82
N ARG A 14 2.26 53.61 -16.64
CA ARG A 14 1.75 52.79 -15.50
C ARG A 14 1.39 51.34 -15.78
N GLU A 15 1.41 50.87 -17.03
CA GLU A 15 0.99 49.47 -17.34
C GLU A 15 2.10 48.42 -17.33
N ARG A 16 3.39 48.80 -17.24
CA ARG A 16 4.51 47.84 -17.27
C ARG A 16 4.89 47.21 -15.91
N THR A 17 4.53 47.84 -14.79
CA THR A 17 4.90 47.37 -13.45
C THR A 17 4.00 46.25 -12.91
N GLY A 18 2.74 46.16 -13.35
CA GLY A 18 1.80 45.12 -12.85
C GLY A 18 2.02 43.71 -13.40
N LYS A 19 2.54 43.57 -14.63
CA LYS A 19 2.78 42.26 -15.25
C LYS A 19 4.03 41.56 -14.69
N GLY A 20 5.03 42.32 -14.25
CA GLY A 20 6.24 41.78 -13.61
C GLY A 20 5.94 41.20 -12.22
N GLN A 21 5.17 41.93 -11.41
CA GLN A 21 4.83 41.51 -10.05
C GLN A 21 3.94 40.28 -10.01
N ALA A 22 2.96 40.14 -10.92
CA ALA A 22 2.12 38.95 -11.01
C ALA A 22 2.92 37.68 -11.41
N GLY A 23 3.90 37.83 -12.32
CA GLY A 23 4.78 36.71 -12.71
C GLY A 23 5.72 36.26 -11.59
N GLU A 24 6.27 37.18 -10.81
CA GLU A 24 7.13 36.89 -9.66
C GLU A 24 6.33 36.22 -8.53
N GLU A 25 5.11 36.66 -8.27
CA GLU A 25 4.25 36.06 -7.26
C GLU A 25 3.82 34.62 -7.63
N GLN A 26 3.53 34.41 -8.92
CA GLN A 26 3.21 33.06 -9.42
C GLN A 26 4.41 32.12 -9.35
N ALA A 27 5.61 32.59 -9.68
CA ALA A 27 6.84 31.82 -9.56
C ALA A 27 7.15 31.48 -8.09
N ARG A 28 6.98 32.41 -7.15
CA ARG A 28 7.12 32.16 -5.70
C ARG A 28 6.11 31.15 -5.17
N ARG A 29 4.85 31.20 -5.60
CA ARG A 29 3.81 30.23 -5.24
C ARG A 29 4.15 28.84 -5.78
N GLU A 30 4.64 28.74 -6.99
CA GLU A 30 5.04 27.46 -7.59
C GLU A 30 6.30 26.88 -6.92
N GLN A 31 7.27 27.72 -6.57
CA GLN A 31 8.45 27.30 -5.81
C GLN A 31 8.08 26.83 -4.40
N ALA A 32 7.24 27.59 -3.67
CA ALA A 32 6.75 27.20 -2.36
C ALA A 32 5.98 25.88 -2.41
N ARG A 33 5.17 25.67 -3.45
CA ARG A 33 4.47 24.39 -3.69
C ARG A 33 5.44 23.24 -3.96
N ARG A 34 6.49 23.47 -4.74
CA ARG A 34 7.54 22.46 -5.00
C ARG A 34 8.34 22.12 -3.74
N GLU A 35 8.66 23.13 -2.92
CA GLU A 35 9.35 22.94 -1.64
C GLU A 35 8.44 22.24 -0.62
N GLN A 36 7.15 22.56 -0.58
CA GLN A 36 6.16 21.88 0.26
C GLN A 36 5.99 20.42 -0.16
N VAL A 37 5.83 20.13 -1.46
CA VAL A 37 5.78 18.77 -2.01
C VAL A 37 7.08 18.01 -1.72
N GLY A 38 8.24 18.68 -1.76
CA GLY A 38 9.53 18.10 -1.40
C GLY A 38 9.61 17.73 0.10
N ARG A 39 9.12 18.61 0.99
CA ARG A 39 9.05 18.36 2.44
C ARG A 39 8.05 17.27 2.78
N GLU A 40 6.89 17.25 2.15
CA GLU A 40 5.88 16.20 2.31
C GLU A 40 6.40 14.84 1.85
N ARG A 41 7.20 14.78 0.77
CA ARG A 41 7.90 13.55 0.34
C ARG A 41 8.95 13.07 1.35
N ALA A 42 9.69 13.99 1.97
CA ALA A 42 10.75 13.65 2.94
C ALA A 42 10.21 13.12 4.29
N GLN A 43 8.90 13.18 4.53
CA GLN A 43 8.26 12.80 5.80
C GLN A 43 7.21 11.71 5.65
N ARG A 44 7.00 11.09 4.46
CA ARG A 44 6.00 10.04 4.31
C ARG A 44 6.38 8.78 5.11
N VAL A 45 5.43 8.29 5.90
CA VAL A 45 5.60 7.15 6.79
C VAL A 45 4.71 5.99 6.38
N ALA A 46 5.29 4.82 6.22
CA ALA A 46 4.59 3.59 5.90
C ALA A 46 4.75 2.52 6.98
N VAL A 47 3.71 1.73 7.18
CA VAL A 47 3.78 0.44 7.87
C VAL A 47 3.57 -0.66 6.83
N VAL A 48 4.48 -1.63 6.80
CA VAL A 48 4.37 -2.84 5.99
C VAL A 48 4.31 -4.05 6.91
N THR A 49 3.17 -4.74 6.95
CA THR A 49 3.03 -5.97 7.72
C THR A 49 3.52 -7.18 6.91
N GLY A 50 4.15 -8.14 7.59
CA GLY A 50 4.78 -9.27 6.90
C GLY A 50 6.03 -8.86 6.10
N ALA A 51 6.75 -7.83 6.54
CA ALA A 51 7.87 -7.22 5.81
C ALA A 51 9.16 -8.05 5.78
N GLY A 52 9.21 -9.18 6.50
CA GLY A 52 10.43 -10.00 6.61
C GLY A 52 10.71 -10.91 5.40
N SER A 53 9.79 -11.06 4.42
CA SER A 53 9.99 -11.91 3.24
C SER A 53 9.02 -11.58 2.12
N GLY A 54 9.24 -12.15 0.94
CA GLY A 54 8.32 -12.13 -0.20
C GLY A 54 7.83 -10.74 -0.59
N ILE A 55 6.52 -10.61 -0.84
CA ILE A 55 5.88 -9.35 -1.27
C ILE A 55 6.11 -8.23 -0.25
N GLY A 56 5.97 -8.52 1.05
CA GLY A 56 6.16 -7.49 2.09
C GLY A 56 7.58 -6.93 2.10
N ARG A 57 8.60 -7.78 1.97
CA ARG A 57 10.00 -7.34 1.83
C ARG A 57 10.20 -6.48 0.59
N ALA A 58 9.71 -6.93 -0.56
CA ALA A 58 9.88 -6.21 -1.82
C ALA A 58 9.20 -4.83 -1.79
N VAL A 59 7.97 -4.75 -1.27
CA VAL A 59 7.24 -3.48 -1.12
C VAL A 59 7.96 -2.55 -0.13
N ALA A 60 8.45 -3.07 0.99
CA ALA A 60 9.18 -2.27 1.97
C ALA A 60 10.45 -1.65 1.36
N LEU A 61 11.23 -2.44 0.63
CA LEU A 61 12.45 -1.97 -0.05
C LEU A 61 12.14 -0.95 -1.15
N GLU A 62 11.09 -1.17 -1.94
CA GLU A 62 10.65 -0.22 -2.97
C GLU A 62 10.22 1.13 -2.38
N LEU A 63 9.51 1.12 -1.25
CA LEU A 63 9.11 2.34 -0.53
C LEU A 63 10.33 3.05 0.08
N LEU A 64 11.26 2.31 0.71
CA LEU A 64 12.51 2.87 1.24
C LEU A 64 13.35 3.51 0.14
N ALA A 65 13.47 2.87 -1.03
CA ALA A 65 14.16 3.42 -2.19
C ALA A 65 13.48 4.68 -2.75
N ALA A 66 12.16 4.81 -2.57
CA ALA A 66 11.39 5.99 -2.93
C ALA A 66 11.42 7.10 -1.86
N GLY A 67 12.21 6.95 -0.78
CA GLY A 67 12.39 7.95 0.27
C GLY A 67 11.32 7.95 1.36
N TRP A 68 10.53 6.88 1.49
CA TRP A 68 9.61 6.71 2.60
C TRP A 68 10.35 6.27 3.87
N SER A 69 9.88 6.72 5.05
CA SER A 69 10.21 6.08 6.31
C SER A 69 9.32 4.87 6.49
N VAL A 70 9.89 3.66 6.66
CA VAL A 70 9.11 2.42 6.67
C VAL A 70 9.27 1.67 7.97
N THR A 71 8.14 1.35 8.62
CA THR A 71 8.10 0.38 9.70
C THR A 71 7.90 -1.02 9.13
N LEU A 72 8.89 -1.88 9.37
CA LEU A 72 8.92 -3.28 8.98
C LEU A 72 8.33 -4.10 10.12
N ALA A 73 7.11 -4.60 9.96
CA ALA A 73 6.42 -5.37 10.99
C ALA A 73 6.31 -6.84 10.63
N GLY A 74 6.51 -7.72 11.61
CA GLY A 74 6.39 -9.16 11.44
C GLY A 74 6.83 -9.95 12.67
N ARG A 75 6.59 -11.27 12.66
CA ARG A 75 6.85 -12.13 13.81
C ARG A 75 8.31 -12.49 14.05
N ARG A 76 9.15 -12.45 13.01
CA ARG A 76 10.55 -12.90 13.02
C ARG A 76 11.51 -11.72 12.99
N PRO A 77 12.11 -11.30 14.12
CA PRO A 77 12.99 -10.13 14.17
C PRO A 77 14.16 -10.21 13.18
N GLY A 78 14.88 -11.32 13.12
CA GLY A 78 16.03 -11.47 12.22
C GLY A 78 15.67 -11.26 10.74
N ALA A 79 14.50 -11.72 10.28
CA ALA A 79 14.05 -11.50 8.91
C ALA A 79 13.68 -10.02 8.63
N LEU A 80 13.27 -9.27 9.66
CA LEU A 80 13.03 -7.83 9.55
C LEU A 80 14.36 -7.07 9.49
N GLU A 81 15.34 -7.47 10.29
CA GLU A 81 16.69 -6.90 10.30
C GLU A 81 17.41 -7.15 8.97
N GLU A 82 17.29 -8.36 8.40
CA GLU A 82 17.76 -8.66 7.05
C GLU A 82 17.14 -7.71 6.00
N THR A 83 15.82 -7.49 6.08
CA THR A 83 15.14 -6.57 5.17
C THR A 83 15.64 -5.14 5.35
N ALA A 84 15.83 -4.70 6.59
CA ALA A 84 16.39 -3.37 6.89
C ALA A 84 17.82 -3.21 6.37
N ALA A 85 18.65 -4.26 6.47
CA ALA A 85 20.03 -4.26 5.97
C ALA A 85 20.13 -4.19 4.43
N LEU A 86 19.10 -4.63 3.71
CA LEU A 86 19.00 -4.52 2.24
C LEU A 86 18.54 -3.14 1.76
N ALA A 87 18.09 -2.26 2.66
CA ALA A 87 17.61 -0.94 2.32
C ALA A 87 18.74 -0.05 1.76
N PRO A 88 18.45 0.87 0.82
CA PRO A 88 19.45 1.82 0.34
C PRO A 88 20.06 2.64 1.47
N ALA A 89 21.33 3.00 1.32
CA ALA A 89 22.03 3.83 2.31
C ALA A 89 21.28 5.16 2.56
N GLY A 90 21.13 5.53 3.83
CA GLY A 90 20.38 6.72 4.24
C GLY A 90 18.86 6.53 4.35
N SER A 91 18.33 5.34 4.05
CA SER A 91 16.92 5.03 4.27
C SER A 91 16.58 4.98 5.76
N THR A 92 15.33 5.31 6.08
CA THR A 92 14.81 5.25 7.46
C THR A 92 13.89 4.04 7.62
N ALA A 93 14.40 2.98 8.23
CA ALA A 93 13.63 1.77 8.57
C ALA A 93 13.50 1.63 10.09
N LEU A 94 12.32 1.21 10.55
CA LEU A 94 12.04 0.81 11.93
C LEU A 94 11.59 -0.65 11.94
N THR A 95 12.30 -1.53 12.61
CA THR A 95 11.87 -2.94 12.76
C THR A 95 11.04 -3.10 14.04
N VAL A 96 9.86 -3.69 13.92
CA VAL A 96 8.97 -3.96 15.06
C VAL A 96 8.47 -5.41 14.99
N ARG A 97 8.82 -6.20 16.01
CA ARG A 97 8.22 -7.53 16.15
C ARG A 97 6.73 -7.38 16.48
N ALA A 98 5.88 -7.96 15.64
CA ALA A 98 4.44 -7.98 15.89
C ALA A 98 3.80 -9.22 15.24
N ASP A 99 2.93 -9.90 15.98
CA ASP A 99 1.97 -10.85 15.44
C ASP A 99 0.64 -10.12 15.23
N VAL A 100 0.25 -9.92 13.98
CA VAL A 100 -0.95 -9.16 13.63
C VAL A 100 -2.25 -9.80 14.15
N SER A 101 -2.23 -11.10 14.51
CA SER A 101 -3.37 -11.79 15.11
C SER A 101 -3.56 -11.44 16.60
N GLN A 102 -2.60 -10.73 17.22
CA GLN A 102 -2.62 -10.36 18.63
C GLN A 102 -2.92 -8.86 18.79
N PRO A 103 -4.04 -8.47 19.42
CA PRO A 103 -4.41 -7.06 19.59
C PRO A 103 -3.33 -6.22 20.29
N ASP A 104 -2.66 -6.78 21.31
CA ASP A 104 -1.62 -6.07 22.06
C ASP A 104 -0.36 -5.82 21.23
N ASP A 105 0.05 -6.78 20.39
CA ASP A 105 1.17 -6.62 19.47
C ASP A 105 0.87 -5.53 18.43
N VAL A 106 -0.37 -5.49 17.92
CA VAL A 106 -0.82 -4.44 16.98
C VAL A 106 -0.84 -3.07 17.67
N ALA A 107 -1.36 -2.99 18.90
CA ALA A 107 -1.36 -1.75 19.66
C ALA A 107 0.08 -1.23 19.89
N ALA A 108 1.02 -2.11 20.27
CA ALA A 108 2.42 -1.78 20.44
C ALA A 108 3.09 -1.33 19.14
N LEU A 109 2.79 -2.01 18.01
CA LEU A 109 3.29 -1.62 16.69
C LEU A 109 2.91 -0.18 16.34
N PHE A 110 1.63 0.17 16.42
CA PHE A 110 1.18 1.51 16.05
C PHE A 110 1.58 2.59 17.06
N ALA A 111 1.77 2.23 18.33
CA ALA A 111 2.40 3.12 19.32
C ALA A 111 3.84 3.45 18.92
N ALA A 112 4.66 2.44 18.55
CA ALA A 112 6.03 2.65 18.11
C ALA A 112 6.11 3.54 16.86
N VAL A 113 5.18 3.39 15.90
CA VAL A 113 5.08 4.25 14.71
C VAL A 113 4.79 5.69 15.10
N ARG A 114 3.81 5.91 15.95
CA ARG A 114 3.43 7.24 16.45
C ARG A 114 4.58 7.90 17.21
N ASP A 115 5.21 7.17 18.11
CA ASP A 115 6.28 7.70 18.97
C ASP A 115 7.56 8.01 18.14
N ARG A 116 7.83 7.24 17.09
CA ARG A 116 9.01 7.44 16.24
C ARG A 116 8.82 8.50 15.16
N PHE A 117 7.63 8.57 14.56
CA PHE A 117 7.39 9.37 13.35
C PHE A 117 6.29 10.42 13.50
N GLY A 118 5.44 10.32 14.50
CA GLY A 118 4.33 11.25 14.74
C GLY A 118 3.14 11.09 13.79
N ARG A 119 3.30 10.34 12.68
CA ARG A 119 2.27 10.19 11.63
C ARG A 119 2.33 8.83 10.95
N LEU A 120 1.28 8.53 10.17
CA LEU A 120 1.20 7.37 9.29
C LEU A 120 0.50 7.78 7.98
N ASP A 121 1.17 7.62 6.86
CA ASP A 121 0.62 7.97 5.53
C ASP A 121 0.17 6.74 4.75
N LEU A 122 0.77 5.56 5.00
CA LEU A 122 0.47 4.31 4.32
C LEU A 122 0.48 3.12 5.29
N LEU A 123 -0.58 2.32 5.26
CA LEU A 123 -0.54 0.94 5.72
C LEU A 123 -0.60 0.01 4.50
N PHE A 124 0.45 -0.79 4.28
CA PHE A 124 0.37 -1.96 3.41
C PHE A 124 0.08 -3.19 4.27
N ASN A 125 -1.16 -3.61 4.26
CA ASN A 125 -1.72 -4.68 5.09
C ASN A 125 -1.51 -6.02 4.38
N ASN A 126 -0.30 -6.58 4.53
CA ASN A 126 0.20 -7.68 3.71
C ASN A 126 0.40 -8.99 4.49
N ALA A 127 0.55 -8.95 5.82
CA ALA A 127 0.73 -10.17 6.59
C ALA A 127 -0.37 -11.19 6.29
N GLY A 128 0.02 -12.43 5.98
CA GLY A 128 -0.92 -13.47 5.62
C GLY A 128 -0.25 -14.85 5.52
N THR A 129 -1.07 -15.88 5.54
CA THR A 129 -0.67 -17.28 5.37
C THR A 129 -1.67 -18.00 4.48
N PHE A 130 -1.18 -18.95 3.69
CA PHE A 130 -2.06 -19.83 2.90
C PHE A 130 -2.71 -20.90 3.78
N GLY A 131 -2.06 -21.26 4.90
CA GLY A 131 -2.42 -22.40 5.72
C GLY A 131 -1.91 -23.72 5.12
N PRO A 132 -2.42 -24.86 5.56
CA PRO A 132 -2.07 -26.16 4.97
C PRO A 132 -2.68 -26.24 3.56
N GLY A 133 -1.81 -26.40 2.55
CA GLY A 133 -2.24 -26.64 1.16
C GLY A 133 -2.57 -28.10 0.89
N GLY A 134 -3.48 -28.35 -0.08
CA GLY A 134 -3.78 -29.70 -0.54
C GLY A 134 -4.64 -30.54 0.40
N VAL A 135 -5.22 -29.95 1.45
CA VAL A 135 -6.08 -30.67 2.41
C VAL A 135 -7.55 -30.55 1.97
N PRO A 136 -8.27 -31.66 1.78
CA PRO A 136 -9.71 -31.66 1.54
C PRO A 136 -10.48 -30.95 2.67
N VAL A 137 -11.63 -30.35 2.34
CA VAL A 137 -12.36 -29.53 3.32
C VAL A 137 -12.81 -30.31 4.55
N GLU A 138 -13.22 -31.56 4.38
CA GLU A 138 -13.65 -32.47 5.47
C GLU A 138 -12.51 -32.89 6.40
N GLU A 139 -11.26 -32.81 5.94
CA GLU A 139 -10.05 -33.16 6.70
C GLU A 139 -9.34 -31.94 7.30
N LEU A 140 -9.78 -30.69 6.95
CA LEU A 140 -9.12 -29.48 7.42
C LEU A 140 -9.35 -29.29 8.93
N PRO A 141 -8.29 -29.35 9.78
CA PRO A 141 -8.44 -29.10 11.20
C PRO A 141 -8.99 -27.71 11.49
N TYR A 142 -9.91 -27.59 12.42
CA TYR A 142 -10.49 -26.30 12.80
C TYR A 142 -9.41 -25.28 13.25
N GLU A 143 -8.36 -25.73 13.94
CA GLU A 143 -7.26 -24.86 14.35
C GLU A 143 -6.47 -24.30 13.16
N ALA A 144 -6.32 -25.06 12.08
CA ALA A 144 -5.71 -24.59 10.85
C ALA A 144 -6.59 -23.55 10.15
N TRP A 145 -7.89 -23.79 10.08
CA TRP A 145 -8.86 -22.77 9.62
C TRP A 145 -8.75 -21.50 10.46
N ARG A 146 -8.84 -21.60 11.78
CA ARG A 146 -8.78 -20.48 12.71
C ARG A 146 -7.49 -19.68 12.54
N HIS A 147 -6.34 -20.35 12.44
CA HIS A 147 -5.05 -19.69 12.21
C HIS A 147 -5.03 -18.82 10.94
N VAL A 148 -5.60 -19.32 9.84
CA VAL A 148 -5.71 -18.55 8.59
C VAL A 148 -6.64 -17.35 8.77
N VAL A 149 -7.81 -17.52 9.41
CA VAL A 149 -8.75 -16.44 9.69
C VAL A 149 -8.13 -15.39 10.60
N ASP A 150 -7.48 -15.79 11.68
CA ASP A 150 -6.86 -14.90 12.65
C ASP A 150 -5.74 -14.05 12.01
N THR A 151 -4.94 -14.64 11.13
CA THR A 151 -3.85 -13.89 10.46
C THR A 151 -4.38 -13.02 9.33
N ASN A 152 -5.15 -13.61 8.38
CA ASN A 152 -5.47 -12.95 7.12
C ASN A 152 -6.63 -11.96 7.21
N LEU A 153 -7.58 -12.19 8.14
CA LEU A 153 -8.77 -11.37 8.28
C LEU A 153 -8.78 -10.56 9.58
N ASN A 154 -8.68 -11.22 10.73
CA ASN A 154 -8.67 -10.53 12.02
C ASN A 154 -7.45 -9.63 12.16
N GLY A 155 -6.25 -10.11 11.77
CA GLY A 155 -5.03 -9.31 11.75
C GLY A 155 -5.11 -8.12 10.79
N ALA A 156 -5.67 -8.32 9.61
CA ALA A 156 -5.89 -7.25 8.66
C ALA A 156 -6.86 -6.18 9.21
N PHE A 157 -7.93 -6.61 9.87
CA PHE A 157 -8.87 -5.71 10.55
C PHE A 157 -8.21 -4.92 11.68
N LEU A 158 -7.49 -5.59 12.58
CA LEU A 158 -6.81 -4.95 13.71
C LEU A 158 -5.81 -3.89 13.24
N CYS A 159 -4.97 -4.21 12.26
CA CYS A 159 -4.02 -3.27 11.68
C CYS A 159 -4.73 -2.10 10.98
N ALA A 160 -5.78 -2.37 10.21
CA ALA A 160 -6.56 -1.33 9.56
C ALA A 160 -7.25 -0.41 10.58
N GLN A 161 -7.83 -0.96 11.65
CA GLN A 161 -8.45 -0.18 12.73
C GLN A 161 -7.46 0.75 13.43
N ALA A 162 -6.25 0.24 13.76
CA ALA A 162 -5.22 1.03 14.42
C ALA A 162 -4.68 2.14 13.49
N ALA A 163 -4.41 1.82 12.22
CA ALA A 163 -4.01 2.79 11.21
C ALA A 163 -5.09 3.87 11.00
N TYR A 164 -6.33 3.45 10.89
CA TYR A 164 -7.47 4.34 10.71
C TYR A 164 -7.60 5.35 11.86
N ARG A 165 -7.46 4.89 13.12
CA ARG A 165 -7.45 5.77 14.28
C ARG A 165 -6.33 6.80 14.19
N GLN A 166 -5.09 6.37 13.91
CA GLN A 166 -3.95 7.27 13.80
C GLN A 166 -4.12 8.27 12.65
N MET A 167 -4.53 7.81 11.45
CA MET A 167 -4.75 8.67 10.28
C MET A 167 -5.88 9.69 10.48
N LYS A 168 -6.86 9.38 11.30
CA LYS A 168 -7.97 10.28 11.67
C LYS A 168 -7.55 11.35 12.66
N GLU A 169 -6.66 11.01 13.60
CA GLU A 169 -6.25 11.86 14.74
C GLU A 169 -5.03 12.74 14.44
N GLN A 170 -4.19 12.37 13.47
CA GLN A 170 -2.98 13.11 13.09
C GLN A 170 -3.28 14.43 12.37
N ASP A 171 -2.27 15.33 12.32
CA ASP A 171 -2.33 16.59 11.58
C ASP A 171 -1.15 16.68 10.58
N PRO A 172 -1.37 16.90 9.27
CA PRO A 172 -2.68 16.82 8.62
C PRO A 172 -3.25 15.40 8.70
N ARG A 173 -4.57 15.30 8.87
CA ARG A 173 -5.28 14.03 8.89
C ARG A 173 -5.36 13.40 7.51
N GLY A 174 -5.65 12.10 7.47
CA GLY A 174 -5.75 11.32 6.23
C GLY A 174 -4.60 10.36 6.06
N GLY A 175 -4.67 9.55 5.03
CA GLY A 175 -3.69 8.52 4.71
C GLY A 175 -4.26 7.46 3.79
N ARG A 176 -3.51 6.41 3.55
CA ARG A 176 -3.89 5.33 2.64
C ARG A 176 -3.72 3.96 3.28
N ILE A 177 -4.70 3.09 3.07
CA ILE A 177 -4.62 1.67 3.43
C ILE A 177 -4.70 0.86 2.14
N ILE A 178 -3.72 -0.01 1.90
CA ILE A 178 -3.72 -0.95 0.78
C ILE A 178 -3.75 -2.36 1.36
N ASN A 179 -4.84 -3.07 1.15
CA ASN A 179 -4.95 -4.46 1.55
C ASN A 179 -4.38 -5.38 0.49
N ASN A 180 -3.54 -6.34 0.89
CA ASN A 180 -3.05 -7.39 0.02
C ASN A 180 -4.12 -8.48 -0.14
N GLY A 181 -4.89 -8.37 -1.22
CA GLY A 181 -5.87 -9.35 -1.64
C GLY A 181 -5.25 -10.58 -2.32
N SER A 182 -5.99 -11.16 -3.22
CA SER A 182 -5.56 -12.27 -4.07
C SER A 182 -6.58 -12.45 -5.19
N ILE A 183 -6.18 -12.99 -6.32
CA ILE A 183 -7.10 -13.51 -7.33
C ILE A 183 -8.03 -14.59 -6.75
N SER A 184 -7.64 -15.25 -5.65
CA SER A 184 -8.50 -16.17 -4.89
C SER A 184 -9.69 -15.46 -4.21
N ALA A 185 -9.73 -14.12 -4.18
CA ALA A 185 -10.93 -13.37 -3.80
C ALA A 185 -12.03 -13.41 -4.88
N HIS A 186 -11.76 -13.96 -6.05
CA HIS A 186 -12.67 -14.05 -7.19
C HIS A 186 -12.79 -15.48 -7.71
N THR A 187 -11.67 -16.17 -7.89
CA THR A 187 -11.60 -17.51 -8.46
C THR A 187 -10.79 -18.43 -7.52
N PRO A 188 -11.46 -19.33 -6.78
CA PRO A 188 -10.79 -20.21 -5.83
C PRO A 188 -9.93 -21.26 -6.52
N ARG A 189 -9.01 -21.85 -5.76
CA ARG A 189 -8.30 -23.08 -6.11
C ARG A 189 -8.86 -24.24 -5.31
N PRO A 190 -8.74 -25.49 -5.79
CA PRO A 190 -9.04 -26.66 -4.97
C PRO A 190 -8.24 -26.63 -3.65
N HIS A 191 -8.83 -27.16 -2.60
CA HIS A 191 -8.22 -27.30 -1.26
C HIS A 191 -7.66 -25.99 -0.65
N SER A 192 -8.32 -24.86 -0.91
CA SER A 192 -7.92 -23.53 -0.41
C SER A 192 -9.00 -22.80 0.38
N VAL A 193 -9.95 -23.55 0.97
CA VAL A 193 -11.18 -23.00 1.56
C VAL A 193 -10.92 -21.89 2.57
N ALA A 194 -9.98 -22.05 3.50
CA ALA A 194 -9.68 -21.06 4.53
C ALA A 194 -9.08 -19.77 3.90
N TYR A 195 -8.11 -19.95 3.03
CA TYR A 195 -7.48 -18.82 2.31
C TYR A 195 -8.49 -18.08 1.43
N THR A 196 -9.23 -18.81 0.61
CA THR A 196 -10.26 -18.26 -0.28
C THR A 196 -11.31 -17.47 0.50
N ALA A 197 -11.85 -18.06 1.58
CA ALA A 197 -12.84 -17.37 2.42
C ALA A 197 -12.31 -16.06 3.00
N THR A 198 -11.06 -16.06 3.51
CA THR A 198 -10.45 -14.84 4.07
C THR A 198 -10.20 -13.77 3.01
N LYS A 199 -9.78 -14.15 1.79
CA LYS A 199 -9.55 -13.20 0.71
C LYS A 199 -10.84 -12.60 0.13
N HIS A 200 -11.95 -13.36 0.08
CA HIS A 200 -13.27 -12.83 -0.21
C HIS A 200 -13.75 -11.86 0.88
N ALA A 201 -13.59 -12.23 2.15
CA ALA A 201 -13.96 -11.38 3.29
C ALA A 201 -13.18 -10.05 3.31
N LEU A 202 -11.89 -10.08 2.93
CA LEU A 202 -11.04 -8.90 2.84
C LEU A 202 -11.56 -7.89 1.81
N THR A 203 -12.18 -8.36 0.71
CA THR A 203 -12.84 -7.50 -0.28
C THR A 203 -14.01 -6.72 0.36
N GLY A 204 -14.82 -7.38 1.19
CA GLY A 204 -15.88 -6.73 1.96
C GLY A 204 -15.33 -5.69 2.95
N LEU A 205 -14.28 -6.06 3.69
CA LEU A 205 -13.59 -5.17 4.62
C LEU A 205 -13.06 -3.92 3.89
N THR A 206 -12.39 -4.10 2.75
CA THR A 206 -11.86 -3.00 1.93
C THR A 206 -12.95 -2.01 1.51
N LYS A 207 -14.10 -2.52 1.04
CA LYS A 207 -15.24 -1.68 0.61
C LYS A 207 -15.82 -0.89 1.78
N SER A 208 -16.00 -1.52 2.95
CA SER A 208 -16.54 -0.87 4.14
C SER A 208 -15.60 0.23 4.64
N LEU A 209 -14.32 -0.09 4.83
CA LEU A 209 -13.32 0.88 5.27
C LEU A 209 -13.16 2.06 4.28
N SER A 210 -13.28 1.81 2.98
CA SER A 210 -13.24 2.87 1.96
C SER A 210 -14.41 3.83 2.08
N LEU A 211 -15.60 3.34 2.41
CA LEU A 211 -16.78 4.17 2.63
C LEU A 211 -16.63 5.03 3.90
N ASP A 212 -16.23 4.40 5.00
CA ASP A 212 -16.09 5.05 6.30
C ASP A 212 -14.91 6.06 6.31
N GLY A 213 -13.90 5.88 5.45
CA GLY A 213 -12.71 6.73 5.36
C GLY A 213 -12.92 8.09 4.71
N ARG A 214 -13.97 8.24 3.89
CA ARG A 214 -14.21 9.45 3.09
C ARG A 214 -14.23 10.75 3.89
N PRO A 215 -14.93 10.85 5.05
CA PRO A 215 -14.98 12.08 5.84
C PRO A 215 -13.63 12.48 6.43
N TYR A 216 -12.66 11.57 6.46
CA TYR A 216 -11.36 11.76 7.12
C TYR A 216 -10.19 11.83 6.16
N GLY A 217 -10.43 11.79 4.83
CA GLY A 217 -9.38 11.76 3.83
C GLY A 217 -8.57 10.45 3.85
N ILE A 218 -9.19 9.33 4.29
CA ILE A 218 -8.54 8.01 4.32
C ILE A 218 -8.95 7.23 3.08
N ALA A 219 -8.01 7.03 2.16
CA ALA A 219 -8.20 6.24 0.96
C ALA A 219 -7.92 4.76 1.25
N VAL A 220 -8.85 3.87 0.93
CA VAL A 220 -8.68 2.43 1.14
C VAL A 220 -8.85 1.68 -0.18
N GLY A 221 -7.88 0.88 -0.54
CA GLY A 221 -7.87 0.05 -1.75
C GLY A 221 -7.34 -1.36 -1.49
N GLN A 222 -7.44 -2.19 -2.51
CA GLN A 222 -6.98 -3.58 -2.48
C GLN A 222 -6.20 -3.88 -3.76
N ILE A 223 -5.10 -4.62 -3.60
CA ILE A 223 -4.37 -5.20 -4.72
C ILE A 223 -4.55 -6.72 -4.70
N ASP A 224 -5.18 -7.28 -5.75
CA ASP A 224 -5.37 -8.70 -5.91
C ASP A 224 -4.19 -9.27 -6.71
N ILE A 225 -3.38 -10.09 -6.03
CA ILE A 225 -2.13 -10.58 -6.59
C ILE A 225 -2.31 -12.03 -7.03
N GLY A 226 -1.85 -12.32 -8.25
CA GLY A 226 -1.70 -13.66 -8.76
C GLY A 226 -0.40 -14.29 -8.27
N ASN A 227 0.20 -15.20 -9.06
CA ASN A 227 1.40 -15.91 -8.69
C ASN A 227 2.65 -14.99 -8.76
N ALA A 228 3.00 -14.32 -7.66
CA ALA A 228 4.28 -13.65 -7.53
C ALA A 228 5.35 -14.63 -7.02
N ALA A 229 6.58 -14.55 -7.53
CA ALA A 229 7.69 -15.42 -7.14
C ALA A 229 8.11 -15.18 -5.69
N THR A 230 7.63 -16.00 -4.78
CA THR A 230 7.89 -15.98 -3.33
C THR A 230 7.99 -17.40 -2.80
N ASP A 231 8.47 -17.60 -1.58
CA ASP A 231 8.48 -18.91 -0.92
C ASP A 231 7.08 -19.54 -0.87
N MET A 232 6.03 -18.73 -0.71
CA MET A 232 4.63 -19.18 -0.68
C MET A 232 4.19 -19.81 -2.01
N THR A 233 4.75 -19.36 -3.12
CA THR A 233 4.39 -19.80 -4.48
C THR A 233 5.44 -20.68 -5.14
N ALA A 234 6.51 -21.03 -4.42
CA ALA A 234 7.63 -21.81 -4.97
C ALA A 234 7.18 -23.14 -5.63
N GLY A 235 6.19 -23.82 -5.04
CA GLY A 235 5.63 -25.05 -5.60
C GLY A 235 4.77 -24.87 -6.86
N MET A 236 4.33 -23.67 -7.19
CA MET A 236 3.40 -23.44 -8.32
C MET A 236 4.05 -23.64 -9.67
N GLN A 237 5.34 -23.38 -9.79
CA GLN A 237 6.10 -23.60 -11.01
C GLN A 237 6.31 -25.09 -11.34
N THR A 238 6.29 -25.94 -10.31
CA THR A 238 6.44 -27.40 -10.45
C THR A 238 5.10 -28.10 -10.63
N GLY A 239 4.02 -27.54 -10.09
CA GLY A 239 2.68 -28.06 -10.28
C GLY A 239 1.68 -27.49 -9.26
N ALA A 240 0.59 -26.96 -9.77
CA ALA A 240 -0.57 -26.52 -8.98
C ALA A 240 -1.79 -27.36 -9.39
N LEU A 241 -2.58 -27.79 -8.39
CA LEU A 241 -3.83 -28.52 -8.64
C LEU A 241 -4.82 -27.58 -9.34
N GLN A 242 -5.31 -28.00 -10.50
CA GLN A 242 -6.27 -27.29 -11.32
C GLN A 242 -7.71 -27.70 -10.98
N ALA A 243 -8.69 -26.90 -11.45
CA ALA A 243 -10.11 -27.17 -11.22
C ALA A 243 -10.59 -28.50 -11.83
N ASN A 244 -9.95 -28.97 -12.90
CA ASN A 244 -10.24 -30.25 -13.52
C ASN A 244 -9.60 -31.48 -12.80
N GLY A 245 -8.89 -31.26 -11.69
CA GLY A 245 -8.20 -32.28 -10.93
C GLY A 245 -6.79 -32.62 -11.42
N GLU A 246 -6.33 -32.03 -12.53
CA GLU A 246 -4.96 -32.22 -13.01
C GLU A 246 -3.99 -31.32 -12.25
N THR A 247 -2.70 -31.73 -12.24
CA THR A 247 -1.61 -30.88 -11.74
C THR A 247 -0.84 -30.32 -12.90
N ALA A 248 -0.76 -28.98 -12.99
CA ALA A 248 -0.06 -28.29 -14.06
C ALA A 248 0.82 -27.15 -13.50
N PRO A 249 1.99 -26.88 -14.09
CA PRO A 249 2.82 -25.74 -13.72
C PRO A 249 2.09 -24.44 -14.04
N GLU A 250 2.21 -23.45 -13.18
CA GLU A 250 1.67 -22.13 -13.41
C GLU A 250 2.77 -21.07 -13.48
N PRO A 251 2.67 -20.11 -14.42
CA PRO A 251 3.60 -19.00 -14.50
C PRO A 251 3.59 -18.16 -13.22
N VAL A 252 4.74 -17.61 -12.87
CA VAL A 252 4.91 -16.61 -11.81
C VAL A 252 5.46 -15.32 -12.40
N MET A 253 5.17 -14.20 -11.76
CA MET A 253 5.75 -12.89 -12.07
C MET A 253 6.80 -12.50 -11.04
N ASP A 254 7.68 -11.56 -11.40
CA ASP A 254 8.63 -10.98 -10.46
C ASP A 254 7.87 -10.22 -9.37
N VAL A 255 8.27 -10.43 -8.12
CA VAL A 255 7.71 -9.73 -6.96
C VAL A 255 7.93 -8.20 -7.03
N ALA A 256 8.96 -7.76 -7.75
CA ALA A 256 9.22 -6.35 -8.00
C ALA A 256 8.09 -5.66 -8.79
N ASP A 257 7.36 -6.38 -9.66
CA ASP A 257 6.21 -5.83 -10.37
C ASP A 257 5.07 -5.49 -9.42
N VAL A 258 4.85 -6.33 -8.42
CA VAL A 258 3.90 -6.07 -7.33
C VAL A 258 4.34 -4.85 -6.52
N ALA A 259 5.63 -4.79 -6.14
CA ALA A 259 6.16 -3.69 -5.33
C ALA A 259 6.01 -2.34 -6.03
N ARG A 260 6.33 -2.25 -7.34
CA ARG A 260 6.12 -1.04 -8.16
C ARG A 260 4.64 -0.64 -8.23
N THR A 261 3.74 -1.62 -8.35
CA THR A 261 2.30 -1.34 -8.39
C THR A 261 1.80 -0.79 -7.05
N VAL A 262 2.21 -1.39 -5.93
CA VAL A 262 1.86 -0.88 -4.58
C VAL A 262 2.41 0.53 -4.37
N ARG A 263 3.65 0.80 -4.77
CA ARG A 263 4.23 2.14 -4.73
C ARG A 263 3.41 3.13 -5.56
N HIS A 264 3.04 2.78 -6.80
CA HIS A 264 2.18 3.64 -7.62
C HIS A 264 0.86 3.97 -6.91
N MET A 265 0.18 2.97 -6.35
CA MET A 265 -1.03 3.19 -5.57
C MET A 265 -0.79 4.09 -4.36
N ALA A 266 0.34 3.92 -3.66
CA ALA A 266 0.72 4.68 -2.47
C ALA A 266 1.03 6.16 -2.76
N GLU A 267 1.56 6.46 -3.95
CA GLU A 267 2.00 7.81 -4.34
C GLU A 267 0.90 8.68 -4.99
N LEU A 268 -0.27 8.11 -5.25
CA LEU A 268 -1.42 8.90 -5.71
C LEU A 268 -1.86 9.91 -4.65
N PRO A 269 -2.34 11.10 -5.04
CA PRO A 269 -2.96 12.03 -4.11
C PRO A 269 -4.17 11.38 -3.43
N LEU A 270 -4.52 11.82 -2.22
CA LEU A 270 -5.60 11.18 -1.44
C LEU A 270 -6.99 11.32 -2.08
N GLU A 271 -7.16 12.30 -2.96
CA GLU A 271 -8.38 12.51 -3.76
C GLU A 271 -8.56 11.45 -4.85
N ALA A 272 -7.47 10.75 -5.22
CA ALA A 272 -7.48 9.65 -6.19
C ALA A 272 -7.18 8.32 -5.51
N ASN A 273 -8.02 7.31 -5.73
CA ASN A 273 -7.85 5.99 -5.15
C ASN A 273 -7.96 4.89 -6.20
N VAL A 274 -6.98 3.99 -6.23
CA VAL A 274 -7.13 2.70 -6.89
C VAL A 274 -7.89 1.79 -5.94
N GLN A 275 -9.21 1.68 -6.16
CA GLN A 275 -10.07 0.91 -5.28
C GLN A 275 -9.77 -0.58 -5.34
N PHE A 276 -9.57 -1.13 -6.55
CA PHE A 276 -9.15 -2.51 -6.79
C PHE A 276 -8.17 -2.54 -7.95
N ALA A 277 -7.08 -3.28 -7.80
CA ALA A 277 -6.14 -3.58 -8.87
C ALA A 277 -5.87 -5.09 -8.89
N THR A 278 -5.76 -5.69 -10.08
CA THR A 278 -5.33 -7.08 -10.23
C THR A 278 -3.99 -7.10 -10.94
N VAL A 279 -2.99 -7.76 -10.33
CA VAL A 279 -1.64 -7.93 -10.88
C VAL A 279 -1.28 -9.41 -10.88
N MET A 280 -0.98 -9.96 -12.05
CA MET A 280 -0.71 -11.38 -12.20
C MET A 280 0.25 -11.65 -13.37
N ALA A 281 0.87 -12.83 -13.38
CA ALA A 281 1.64 -13.27 -14.55
C ALA A 281 0.75 -13.32 -15.79
N THR A 282 1.20 -12.74 -16.91
CA THR A 282 0.39 -12.61 -18.15
C THR A 282 -0.13 -13.96 -18.67
N ALA A 283 0.68 -15.01 -18.56
CA ALA A 283 0.30 -16.34 -19.03
C ALA A 283 -0.40 -17.20 -17.97
N MET A 284 -0.76 -16.61 -16.80
CA MET A 284 -1.45 -17.34 -15.76
C MET A 284 -2.87 -17.71 -16.17
N PRO A 285 -3.31 -18.98 -15.99
CA PRO A 285 -4.66 -19.40 -16.34
C PRO A 285 -5.68 -18.85 -15.31
N TYR A 286 -6.10 -17.61 -15.49
CA TYR A 286 -7.09 -16.92 -14.65
C TYR A 286 -8.34 -16.55 -15.46
N VAL A 287 -8.18 -15.76 -16.53
CA VAL A 287 -9.23 -15.50 -17.50
C VAL A 287 -9.34 -16.70 -18.43
N GLY A 288 -10.57 -17.18 -18.65
CA GLY A 288 -10.82 -18.36 -19.48
C GLY A 288 -10.71 -19.69 -18.71
N ARG A 289 -10.61 -19.67 -17.38
CA ARG A 289 -10.93 -20.84 -16.56
C ARG A 289 -12.45 -21.04 -16.57
N GLY A 290 -12.89 -22.09 -17.20
CA GLY A 290 -14.30 -22.48 -17.27
C GLY A 290 -14.44 -23.87 -17.80
#